data_1a7cf9eeb9c2cec355f51423ffba63dd
#
_entry.id   1a7cf9eeb9c2cec355f51423ffba63dd
#
_cell.length_a   1.000
_cell.length_b   1.000
_cell.length_c   1.000
_cell.angle_alpha   90.00
_cell.angle_beta   90.00
_cell.angle_gamma   90.00
#
_symmetry.space_group_name_H-M   'P 1'
#
loop_
_entity.id
_entity.type
_entity.pdbx_description
1 polymer ?
#
loop_
_entity_poly.entity_id
_entity_poly.type
_entity_poly.pdbx_seq_one_letter_code
_entity_poly.pdbx_strand_id
1 'polypeptide(L)'
;MENLEELEKQIGYIFKNKELLKKALTHTSYAYEHGIESNEKLEFLGDSILEFLSSIYLFENYPKLKEGEMTKVRASVVCEKSLYKVAKKHNFSDFLYLGKSERQSPGGTRPAILADSVEAVIAAIYLDGGLEHSNKFIINNLKDEIEIASKNVGQKDYKTVLQEKLQKQGEVKIEYVIIKEHGPDHNKTFEAEVKCNSKSLAKGIGKSKKLAEMEAARKALEQIKRWEYEETLYYTNICTTFGMSKWLYILQSKINKWTTKDDN
;
A
#
# COMPACT_ATOMS: atom_id res chain seq x y z
N MET A 1 31.00 -15.81 17.48
CA MET A 1 30.41 -16.44 16.28
C MET A 1 28.92 -16.38 16.49
N GLU A 2 28.23 -15.63 15.62
CA GLU A 2 26.79 -15.60 15.63
C GLU A 2 26.31 -17.03 15.35
N ASN A 3 25.40 -17.51 16.19
CA ASN A 3 24.91 -18.87 16.08
C ASN A 3 23.90 -18.99 14.95
N LEU A 4 24.36 -19.12 13.67
CA LEU A 4 23.51 -19.29 12.51
C LEU A 4 22.51 -20.44 12.64
N GLU A 5 22.82 -21.46 13.46
CA GLU A 5 21.89 -22.57 13.76
C GLU A 5 20.64 -22.07 14.51
N GLU A 6 20.77 -21.03 15.32
CA GLU A 6 19.62 -20.40 15.98
C GLU A 6 18.70 -19.71 14.97
N LEU A 7 19.26 -18.96 14.02
CA LEU A 7 18.48 -18.34 12.96
C LEU A 7 17.79 -19.40 12.08
N GLU A 8 18.49 -20.49 11.72
CA GLU A 8 17.89 -21.58 10.95
C GLU A 8 16.68 -22.21 11.64
N LYS A 9 16.73 -22.38 12.95
CA LYS A 9 15.57 -22.84 13.73
C LYS A 9 14.44 -21.85 13.69
N GLN A 10 14.73 -20.56 13.82
CA GLN A 10 13.71 -19.50 13.79
C GLN A 10 13.03 -19.38 12.42
N ILE A 11 13.79 -19.44 11.33
CA ILE A 11 13.23 -19.38 9.95
C ILE A 11 12.62 -20.71 9.49
N GLY A 12 12.91 -21.82 10.20
CA GLY A 12 12.40 -23.16 9.89
C GLY A 12 13.03 -23.81 8.66
N TYR A 13 14.30 -23.44 8.36
CA TYR A 13 15.07 -24.00 7.26
C TYR A 13 16.53 -24.21 7.65
N ILE A 14 17.07 -25.43 7.44
CA ILE A 14 18.46 -25.79 7.71
C ILE A 14 19.21 -25.82 6.39
N PHE A 15 20.20 -24.94 6.25
CA PHE A 15 21.01 -24.83 5.04
C PHE A 15 22.00 -25.98 4.91
N LYS A 16 22.09 -26.58 3.73
CA LYS A 16 23.15 -27.50 3.34
C LYS A 16 24.46 -26.74 3.14
N ASN A 17 24.39 -25.57 2.51
CA ASN A 17 25.51 -24.65 2.34
C ASN A 17 25.32 -23.39 3.22
N LYS A 18 25.99 -23.39 4.38
CA LYS A 18 25.91 -22.26 5.33
C LYS A 18 26.47 -20.96 4.80
N GLU A 19 27.35 -20.99 3.79
CA GLU A 19 27.91 -19.78 3.18
C GLU A 19 26.84 -18.97 2.43
N LEU A 20 25.77 -19.61 1.92
CA LEU A 20 24.64 -18.89 1.32
C LEU A 20 23.90 -18.05 2.37
N LEU A 21 23.61 -18.61 3.55
CA LEU A 21 22.99 -17.88 4.64
C LEU A 21 23.88 -16.73 5.12
N LYS A 22 25.18 -17.00 5.33
CA LYS A 22 26.14 -15.98 5.74
C LYS A 22 26.20 -14.84 4.74
N LYS A 23 26.25 -15.14 3.44
CA LYS A 23 26.25 -14.14 2.38
C LYS A 23 24.93 -13.32 2.39
N ALA A 24 23.77 -13.96 2.57
CA ALA A 24 22.48 -13.30 2.66
C ALA A 24 22.39 -12.29 3.83
N LEU A 25 23.12 -12.55 4.91
CA LEU A 25 23.20 -11.68 6.09
C LEU A 25 24.33 -10.65 6.02
N THR A 26 25.12 -10.63 4.95
CA THR A 26 26.29 -9.74 4.79
C THR A 26 25.88 -8.45 4.09
N HIS A 27 25.70 -7.37 4.83
CA HIS A 27 25.39 -6.05 4.30
C HIS A 27 26.59 -5.43 3.57
N THR A 28 26.33 -4.53 2.61
CA THR A 28 27.36 -3.83 1.81
C THR A 28 28.43 -3.15 2.63
N SER A 29 28.09 -2.54 3.77
CA SER A 29 29.06 -1.89 4.66
C SER A 29 30.09 -2.85 5.23
N TYR A 30 29.66 -4.06 5.64
CA TYR A 30 30.56 -5.08 6.13
C TYR A 30 31.39 -5.68 4.98
N ALA A 31 30.74 -5.95 3.87
CA ALA A 31 31.39 -6.49 2.68
C ALA A 31 32.53 -5.59 2.20
N TYR A 32 32.30 -4.27 2.18
CA TYR A 32 33.31 -3.27 1.82
C TYR A 32 34.50 -3.27 2.78
N GLU A 33 34.26 -3.30 4.10
CA GLU A 33 35.31 -3.30 5.11
C GLU A 33 36.19 -4.56 5.05
N HIS A 34 35.66 -5.70 4.57
CA HIS A 34 36.33 -7.00 4.60
C HIS A 34 36.74 -7.52 3.21
N GLY A 35 36.45 -6.78 2.14
CA GLY A 35 36.79 -7.18 0.77
C GLY A 35 36.08 -8.45 0.30
N ILE A 36 34.82 -8.66 0.72
CA ILE A 36 34.02 -9.83 0.37
C ILE A 36 32.73 -9.39 -0.38
N GLU A 37 31.99 -10.34 -0.93
CA GLU A 37 30.71 -10.07 -1.59
C GLU A 37 29.59 -9.73 -0.58
N SER A 38 28.74 -8.75 -0.93
CA SER A 38 27.54 -8.37 -0.19
C SER A 38 26.33 -9.25 -0.55
N ASN A 39 25.22 -9.01 0.12
CA ASN A 39 23.92 -9.65 -0.14
C ASN A 39 23.14 -9.06 -1.33
N GLU A 40 23.55 -7.96 -1.95
CA GLU A 40 22.79 -7.26 -2.99
C GLU A 40 22.32 -8.14 -4.15
N LYS A 41 23.17 -9.08 -4.62
CA LYS A 41 22.77 -10.01 -5.69
C LYS A 41 21.71 -11.02 -5.23
N LEU A 42 21.75 -11.41 -3.96
CA LEU A 42 20.74 -12.28 -3.36
C LEU A 42 19.43 -11.52 -3.12
N GLU A 43 19.50 -10.28 -2.65
CA GLU A 43 18.36 -9.37 -2.54
C GLU A 43 17.63 -9.25 -3.87
N PHE A 44 18.33 -8.87 -4.95
CA PHE A 44 17.76 -8.76 -6.29
C PHE A 44 17.04 -10.04 -6.75
N LEU A 45 17.64 -11.21 -6.51
CA LEU A 45 17.03 -12.49 -6.83
C LEU A 45 15.84 -12.80 -5.93
N GLY A 46 15.96 -12.48 -4.65
CA GLY A 46 14.95 -12.73 -3.63
C GLY A 46 13.68 -11.93 -3.83
N ASP A 47 13.79 -10.65 -4.20
CA ASP A 47 12.67 -9.80 -4.60
C ASP A 47 11.86 -10.46 -5.73
N SER A 48 12.52 -10.88 -6.80
CA SER A 48 11.87 -11.56 -7.92
C SER A 48 11.15 -12.86 -7.51
N ILE A 49 11.76 -13.66 -6.62
CA ILE A 49 11.17 -14.90 -6.11
C ILE A 49 9.97 -14.59 -5.21
N LEU A 50 10.08 -13.60 -4.35
CA LEU A 50 9.03 -13.15 -3.45
C LEU A 50 7.80 -12.68 -4.24
N GLU A 51 7.99 -11.84 -5.25
CA GLU A 51 6.90 -11.39 -6.12
C GLU A 51 6.25 -12.55 -6.87
N PHE A 52 7.04 -13.45 -7.45
CA PHE A 52 6.55 -14.59 -8.20
C PHE A 52 5.72 -15.55 -7.33
N LEU A 53 6.26 -15.98 -6.18
CA LEU A 53 5.57 -16.92 -5.30
C LEU A 53 4.35 -16.31 -4.63
N SER A 54 4.41 -15.04 -4.27
CA SER A 54 3.24 -14.29 -3.77
C SER A 54 2.13 -14.19 -4.83
N SER A 55 2.50 -14.03 -6.11
CA SER A 55 1.54 -13.99 -7.23
C SER A 55 0.86 -15.34 -7.43
N ILE A 56 1.61 -16.45 -7.40
CA ILE A 56 1.06 -17.81 -7.48
C ILE A 56 0.08 -18.03 -6.33
N TYR A 57 0.49 -17.72 -5.10
CA TYR A 57 -0.37 -17.90 -3.93
C TYR A 57 -1.68 -17.11 -4.03
N LEU A 58 -1.64 -15.87 -4.49
CA LEU A 58 -2.84 -15.05 -4.71
C LEU A 58 -3.73 -15.65 -5.80
N PHE A 59 -3.16 -16.05 -6.92
CA PHE A 59 -3.89 -16.64 -8.03
C PHE A 59 -4.64 -17.92 -7.64
N GLU A 60 -3.98 -18.80 -6.89
CA GLU A 60 -4.56 -20.09 -6.48
C GLU A 60 -5.59 -19.95 -5.36
N ASN A 61 -5.34 -19.07 -4.39
CA ASN A 61 -6.14 -19.02 -3.15
C ASN A 61 -7.20 -17.93 -3.14
N TYR A 62 -7.14 -16.95 -4.07
CA TYR A 62 -8.08 -15.83 -4.11
C TYR A 62 -8.74 -15.64 -5.49
N PRO A 63 -9.43 -16.66 -6.03
CA PRO A 63 -9.99 -16.66 -7.39
C PRO A 63 -11.06 -15.59 -7.63
N LYS A 64 -11.58 -14.96 -6.56
CA LYS A 64 -12.57 -13.87 -6.66
C LYS A 64 -11.96 -12.49 -6.86
N LEU A 65 -10.66 -12.33 -6.59
CA LEU A 65 -9.97 -11.07 -6.81
C LEU A 65 -9.70 -10.86 -8.31
N LYS A 66 -9.93 -9.64 -8.77
CA LYS A 66 -9.55 -9.23 -10.11
C LYS A 66 -8.05 -8.98 -10.19
N GLU A 67 -7.49 -8.97 -11.40
CA GLU A 67 -6.05 -8.71 -11.63
C GLU A 67 -5.54 -7.48 -10.89
N GLY A 68 -6.18 -6.32 -11.07
CA GLY A 68 -5.77 -5.08 -10.38
C GLY A 68 -5.92 -5.12 -8.85
N GLU A 69 -6.78 -6.00 -8.31
CA GLU A 69 -6.91 -6.23 -6.87
C GLU A 69 -5.76 -7.12 -6.36
N MET A 70 -5.44 -8.19 -7.09
CA MET A 70 -4.28 -9.05 -6.79
C MET A 70 -2.97 -8.26 -6.83
N THR A 71 -2.79 -7.38 -7.80
CA THR A 71 -1.63 -6.49 -7.91
C THR A 71 -1.51 -5.56 -6.69
N LYS A 72 -2.61 -4.99 -6.22
CA LYS A 72 -2.63 -4.14 -5.01
C LYS A 72 -2.33 -4.92 -3.74
N VAL A 73 -2.89 -6.13 -3.59
CA VAL A 73 -2.59 -7.00 -2.45
C VAL A 73 -1.12 -7.35 -2.45
N ARG A 74 -0.59 -7.85 -3.57
CA ARG A 74 0.83 -8.19 -3.69
C ARG A 74 1.71 -7.01 -3.29
N ALA A 75 1.56 -5.85 -3.91
CA ALA A 75 2.35 -4.66 -3.59
C ALA A 75 2.29 -4.25 -2.11
N SER A 76 1.16 -4.49 -1.43
CA SER A 76 1.00 -4.16 -0.01
C SER A 76 1.71 -5.13 0.94
N VAL A 77 1.98 -6.37 0.50
CA VAL A 77 2.56 -7.42 1.33
C VAL A 77 4.03 -7.73 1.03
N VAL A 78 4.52 -7.41 -0.18
CA VAL A 78 5.96 -7.54 -0.53
C VAL A 78 6.76 -6.25 -0.26
N CYS A 79 6.18 -5.26 0.38
CA CYS A 79 6.82 -3.97 0.65
C CYS A 79 7.78 -4.03 1.86
N GLU A 80 8.72 -3.09 1.92
CA GLU A 80 9.69 -2.91 3.03
C GLU A 80 9.05 -3.08 4.40
N LYS A 81 7.89 -2.45 4.63
CA LYS A 81 7.19 -2.49 5.93
C LYS A 81 6.81 -3.91 6.36
N SER A 82 6.36 -4.75 5.44
CA SER A 82 5.98 -6.13 5.72
C SER A 82 7.21 -7.01 5.93
N LEU A 83 8.23 -6.85 5.09
CA LEU A 83 9.49 -7.58 5.23
C LEU A 83 10.24 -7.19 6.51
N TYR A 84 10.21 -5.92 6.90
CA TYR A 84 10.72 -5.48 8.20
C TYR A 84 10.07 -6.23 9.37
N LYS A 85 8.76 -6.47 9.34
CA LYS A 85 8.09 -7.26 10.38
C LYS A 85 8.57 -8.72 10.39
N VAL A 86 8.77 -9.30 9.21
CA VAL A 86 9.34 -10.65 9.09
C VAL A 86 10.73 -10.69 9.72
N ALA A 87 11.59 -9.73 9.38
CA ALA A 87 12.93 -9.61 9.96
C ALA A 87 12.89 -9.47 11.50
N LYS A 88 11.96 -8.66 12.01
CA LYS A 88 11.77 -8.49 13.47
C LYS A 88 11.29 -9.77 14.15
N LYS A 89 10.35 -10.49 13.53
CA LYS A 89 9.82 -11.77 14.03
C LYS A 89 10.93 -12.81 14.23
N HIS A 90 11.93 -12.81 13.37
CA HIS A 90 13.03 -13.74 13.37
C HIS A 90 14.34 -13.13 13.90
N ASN A 91 14.31 -11.96 14.53
CA ASN A 91 15.45 -11.26 15.14
C ASN A 91 16.66 -11.12 14.20
N PHE A 92 16.45 -10.85 12.92
CA PHE A 92 17.53 -10.74 11.92
C PHE A 92 18.62 -9.76 12.31
N SER A 93 18.26 -8.67 13.04
CA SER A 93 19.24 -7.70 13.55
C SER A 93 20.41 -8.32 14.32
N ASP A 94 20.19 -9.45 14.98
CA ASP A 94 21.18 -10.11 15.84
C ASP A 94 22.18 -10.95 15.03
N PHE A 95 21.85 -11.23 13.77
CA PHE A 95 22.61 -12.10 12.89
C PHE A 95 23.27 -11.37 11.72
N LEU A 96 22.93 -10.07 11.50
CA LEU A 96 23.46 -9.30 10.39
C LEU A 96 24.95 -8.97 10.56
N TYR A 97 25.71 -9.18 9.51
CA TYR A 97 27.07 -8.66 9.38
C TYR A 97 27.02 -7.22 8.88
N LEU A 98 27.26 -6.27 9.79
CA LEU A 98 27.23 -4.83 9.55
C LEU A 98 28.62 -4.23 9.75
N GLY A 99 28.98 -3.26 8.92
CA GLY A 99 30.19 -2.46 9.13
C GLY A 99 30.08 -1.56 10.37
N LYS A 100 31.17 -1.00 10.81
CA LYS A 100 31.26 -0.21 12.06
C LYS A 100 30.29 0.97 12.08
N SER A 101 30.17 1.68 10.97
CA SER A 101 29.27 2.85 10.85
C SER A 101 27.79 2.48 11.04
N GLU A 102 27.35 1.36 10.46
CA GLU A 102 25.95 0.91 10.58
C GLU A 102 25.66 0.35 11.98
N ARG A 103 26.58 -0.38 12.59
CA ARG A 103 26.44 -0.88 13.98
C ARG A 103 26.30 0.23 15.01
N GLN A 104 26.94 1.38 14.78
CA GLN A 104 26.91 2.54 15.69
C GLN A 104 25.78 3.52 15.38
N SER A 105 24.92 3.24 14.40
CA SER A 105 23.82 4.10 14.04
C SER A 105 22.84 4.28 15.19
N PRO A 106 22.49 5.52 15.58
CA PRO A 106 21.47 5.77 16.60
C PRO A 106 20.12 5.18 16.16
N GLY A 107 19.49 4.38 17.03
CA GLY A 107 18.18 3.77 16.72
C GLY A 107 18.22 2.33 16.21
N GLY A 108 19.40 1.72 16.11
CA GLY A 108 19.55 0.33 15.68
C GLY A 108 19.58 0.14 14.16
N THR A 109 19.45 -1.09 13.71
CA THR A 109 19.49 -1.41 12.26
C THR A 109 18.30 -0.81 11.52
N ARG A 110 18.56 -0.13 10.41
CA ARG A 110 17.55 0.53 9.59
C ARG A 110 16.51 -0.48 9.03
N PRO A 111 15.23 -0.12 8.97
CA PRO A 111 14.18 -0.99 8.43
C PRO A 111 14.49 -1.53 7.02
N ALA A 112 15.04 -0.71 6.13
CA ALA A 112 15.42 -1.12 4.78
C ALA A 112 16.45 -2.26 4.81
N ILE A 113 17.55 -2.14 5.57
CA ILE A 113 18.57 -3.18 5.69
C ILE A 113 17.98 -4.51 6.16
N LEU A 114 17.01 -4.45 7.08
CA LEU A 114 16.33 -5.63 7.59
C LEU A 114 15.40 -6.24 6.53
N ALA A 115 14.69 -5.44 5.76
CA ALA A 115 13.85 -5.91 4.65
C ALA A 115 14.69 -6.58 3.55
N ASP A 116 15.75 -5.91 3.11
CA ASP A 116 16.68 -6.39 2.08
C ASP A 116 17.30 -7.74 2.48
N SER A 117 17.62 -7.91 3.79
CA SER A 117 18.15 -9.18 4.30
C SER A 117 17.13 -10.33 4.25
N VAL A 118 15.81 -10.04 4.37
CA VAL A 118 14.77 -11.06 4.21
C VAL A 118 14.70 -11.53 2.76
N GLU A 119 14.76 -10.61 1.80
CA GLU A 119 14.82 -10.95 0.37
C GLU A 119 16.07 -11.78 0.07
N ALA A 120 17.23 -11.36 0.57
CA ALA A 120 18.45 -12.11 0.39
C ALA A 120 18.38 -13.54 0.99
N VAL A 121 17.72 -13.72 2.13
CA VAL A 121 17.49 -15.04 2.75
C VAL A 121 16.52 -15.87 1.91
N ILE A 122 15.48 -15.29 1.32
CA ILE A 122 14.58 -15.97 0.38
C ILE A 122 15.37 -16.55 -0.81
N ALA A 123 16.26 -15.75 -1.40
CA ALA A 123 17.14 -16.22 -2.48
C ALA A 123 18.12 -17.30 -2.02
N ALA A 124 18.69 -17.16 -0.83
CA ALA A 124 19.60 -18.17 -0.28
C ALA A 124 18.89 -19.52 -0.07
N ILE A 125 17.66 -19.51 0.47
CA ILE A 125 16.81 -20.71 0.61
C ILE A 125 16.53 -21.33 -0.76
N TYR A 126 16.22 -20.49 -1.77
CA TYR A 126 15.98 -20.95 -3.12
C TYR A 126 17.20 -21.65 -3.72
N LEU A 127 18.36 -21.06 -3.63
CA LEU A 127 19.61 -21.62 -4.17
C LEU A 127 20.04 -22.92 -3.48
N ASP A 128 19.72 -23.05 -2.18
CA ASP A 128 20.09 -24.23 -1.38
C ASP A 128 19.05 -25.37 -1.45
N GLY A 129 17.76 -25.01 -1.45
CA GLY A 129 16.65 -25.96 -1.30
C GLY A 129 15.58 -25.91 -2.38
N GLY A 130 15.59 -24.92 -3.28
CA GLY A 130 14.62 -24.77 -4.37
C GLY A 130 13.35 -24.01 -3.98
N LEU A 131 12.45 -23.86 -4.97
CA LEU A 131 11.23 -23.05 -4.86
C LEU A 131 10.28 -23.49 -3.74
N GLU A 132 10.17 -24.78 -3.50
CA GLU A 132 9.25 -25.31 -2.48
C GLU A 132 9.58 -24.78 -1.07
N HIS A 133 10.86 -24.78 -0.72
CA HIS A 133 11.33 -24.29 0.57
C HIS A 133 11.18 -22.77 0.70
N SER A 134 11.46 -22.02 -0.38
CA SER A 134 11.24 -20.58 -0.41
C SER A 134 9.75 -20.25 -0.29
N ASN A 135 8.89 -20.98 -0.99
CA ASN A 135 7.43 -20.80 -0.88
C ASN A 135 6.96 -21.03 0.56
N LYS A 136 7.41 -22.11 1.20
CA LYS A 136 7.08 -22.40 2.60
C LYS A 136 7.49 -21.27 3.53
N PHE A 137 8.69 -20.72 3.37
CA PHE A 137 9.16 -19.58 4.17
C PHE A 137 8.31 -18.34 3.94
N ILE A 138 8.05 -17.97 2.68
CA ILE A 138 7.25 -16.78 2.31
C ILE A 138 5.84 -16.91 2.88
N ILE A 139 5.15 -18.02 2.63
CA ILE A 139 3.76 -18.18 3.04
C ILE A 139 3.62 -18.24 4.56
N ASN A 140 4.52 -18.91 5.26
CA ASN A 140 4.51 -18.96 6.74
C ASN A 140 4.67 -17.57 7.38
N ASN A 141 5.23 -16.62 6.67
CA ASN A 141 5.48 -15.28 7.20
C ASN A 141 4.50 -14.23 6.69
N LEU A 142 3.92 -14.38 5.49
CA LEU A 142 3.11 -13.35 4.86
C LEU A 142 1.62 -13.73 4.71
N LYS A 143 1.22 -14.98 4.98
CA LYS A 143 -0.15 -15.45 4.79
C LYS A 143 -1.18 -14.57 5.49
N ASP A 144 -0.97 -14.23 6.76
CA ASP A 144 -1.91 -13.43 7.54
C ASP A 144 -2.04 -12.01 6.97
N GLU A 145 -0.92 -11.43 6.52
CA GLU A 145 -0.94 -10.10 5.88
C GLU A 145 -1.64 -10.15 4.53
N ILE A 146 -1.43 -11.19 3.73
CA ILE A 146 -2.15 -11.42 2.47
C ILE A 146 -3.65 -11.53 2.74
N GLU A 147 -4.07 -12.28 3.75
CA GLU A 147 -5.48 -12.44 4.10
C GLU A 147 -6.13 -11.11 4.51
N ILE A 148 -5.45 -10.33 5.36
CA ILE A 148 -5.91 -9.00 5.77
C ILE A 148 -6.00 -8.06 4.57
N ALA A 149 -4.97 -8.03 3.73
CA ALA A 149 -4.93 -7.18 2.54
C ALA A 149 -6.02 -7.56 1.53
N SER A 150 -6.25 -8.86 1.31
CA SER A 150 -7.27 -9.38 0.40
C SER A 150 -8.69 -9.02 0.84
N LYS A 151 -8.97 -9.00 2.14
CA LYS A 151 -10.26 -8.54 2.69
C LYS A 151 -10.48 -7.04 2.51
N ASN A 152 -9.40 -6.27 2.47
CA ASN A 152 -9.45 -4.81 2.42
C ASN A 152 -9.34 -4.25 0.98
N VAL A 153 -8.84 -5.01 0.03
CA VAL A 153 -8.53 -4.55 -1.34
C VAL A 153 -9.76 -4.14 -2.14
N GLY A 154 -10.92 -4.70 -1.83
CA GLY A 154 -12.21 -4.30 -2.44
C GLY A 154 -12.79 -3.00 -1.86
N GLN A 155 -12.23 -2.48 -0.78
CA GLN A 155 -12.60 -1.17 -0.27
C GLN A 155 -11.97 -0.12 -1.20
N LYS A 156 -12.81 0.48 -2.04
CA LYS A 156 -12.37 1.61 -2.87
C LYS A 156 -11.73 2.65 -1.96
N ASP A 157 -10.53 3.07 -2.29
CA ASP A 157 -9.94 4.25 -1.65
C ASP A 157 -10.71 5.48 -2.15
N TYR A 158 -11.87 5.70 -1.53
CA TYR A 158 -12.75 6.79 -1.86
C TYR A 158 -12.07 8.15 -1.71
N LYS A 159 -11.05 8.26 -0.85
CA LYS A 159 -10.29 9.50 -0.66
C LYS A 159 -9.47 9.82 -1.91
N THR A 160 -8.71 8.87 -2.41
CA THR A 160 -7.93 9.01 -3.65
C THR A 160 -8.85 9.25 -4.86
N VAL A 161 -9.93 8.46 -5.00
CA VAL A 161 -10.89 8.64 -6.10
C VAL A 161 -11.56 10.03 -6.06
N LEU A 162 -11.91 10.53 -4.86
CA LEU A 162 -12.48 11.88 -4.69
C LEU A 162 -11.46 12.95 -5.07
N GLN A 163 -10.22 12.80 -4.62
CA GLN A 163 -9.12 13.71 -4.94
C GLN A 163 -8.89 13.80 -6.44
N GLU A 164 -8.71 12.66 -7.12
CA GLU A 164 -8.53 12.61 -8.57
C GLU A 164 -9.72 13.26 -9.32
N LYS A 165 -10.95 13.01 -8.85
CA LYS A 165 -12.15 13.56 -9.48
C LYS A 165 -12.24 15.07 -9.35
N LEU A 166 -11.94 15.62 -8.18
CA LEU A 166 -12.00 17.04 -7.92
C LEU A 166 -10.84 17.79 -8.61
N GLN A 167 -9.63 17.21 -8.61
CA GLN A 167 -8.46 17.81 -9.26
C GLN A 167 -8.58 17.89 -10.80
N LYS A 168 -9.41 17.04 -11.43
CA LYS A 168 -9.73 17.18 -12.87
C LYS A 168 -10.42 18.51 -13.21
N GLN A 169 -10.99 19.19 -12.24
CA GLN A 169 -11.68 20.47 -12.41
C GLN A 169 -10.81 21.70 -12.08
N GLY A 170 -9.54 21.48 -11.71
CA GLY A 170 -8.55 22.50 -11.35
C GLY A 170 -7.88 22.22 -10.01
N GLU A 171 -7.02 23.14 -9.57
CA GLU A 171 -6.41 23.05 -8.24
C GLU A 171 -7.46 23.21 -7.15
N VAL A 172 -7.59 22.20 -6.29
CA VAL A 172 -8.54 22.19 -5.18
C VAL A 172 -7.86 21.76 -3.90
N LYS A 173 -8.22 22.40 -2.79
CA LYS A 173 -7.80 22.00 -1.44
C LYS A 173 -8.86 21.11 -0.83
N ILE A 174 -8.51 19.84 -0.56
CA ILE A 174 -9.39 18.87 0.09
C ILE A 174 -8.94 18.68 1.54
N GLU A 175 -9.86 18.86 2.47
CA GLU A 175 -9.62 18.73 3.89
C GLU A 175 -10.62 17.75 4.52
N TYR A 176 -10.13 16.92 5.46
CA TYR A 176 -10.95 16.04 6.28
C TYR A 176 -10.86 16.49 7.73
N VAL A 177 -11.99 16.76 8.35
CA VAL A 177 -12.08 17.25 9.73
C VAL A 177 -12.93 16.30 10.54
N ILE A 178 -12.41 15.82 11.68
CA ILE A 178 -13.23 15.09 12.64
C ILE A 178 -14.08 16.10 13.40
N ILE A 179 -15.39 16.04 13.24
CA ILE A 179 -16.34 17.00 13.81
C ILE A 179 -16.97 16.52 15.10
N LYS A 180 -17.04 15.19 15.30
CA LYS A 180 -17.59 14.62 16.54
C LYS A 180 -16.95 13.25 16.82
N GLU A 181 -16.84 12.95 18.13
CA GLU A 181 -16.51 11.62 18.64
C GLU A 181 -17.64 11.19 19.60
N HIS A 182 -18.16 9.97 19.42
CA HIS A 182 -19.28 9.45 20.20
C HIS A 182 -18.96 8.09 20.79
N GLY A 183 -19.50 7.79 21.95
CA GLY A 183 -19.43 6.49 22.62
C GLY A 183 -18.25 6.34 23.59
N PRO A 184 -18.28 5.29 24.42
CA PRO A 184 -17.21 4.97 25.35
C PRO A 184 -15.96 4.48 24.61
N ASP A 185 -14.80 4.52 25.28
CA ASP A 185 -13.49 4.25 24.66
C ASP A 185 -13.40 2.89 23.93
N HIS A 186 -14.10 1.88 24.44
CA HIS A 186 -14.14 0.53 23.83
C HIS A 186 -15.10 0.39 22.63
N ASN A 187 -15.95 1.39 22.37
CA ASN A 187 -16.90 1.40 21.24
C ASN A 187 -17.08 2.81 20.65
N LYS A 188 -15.98 3.51 20.46
CA LYS A 188 -15.95 4.87 19.94
C LYS A 188 -16.33 4.91 18.47
N THR A 189 -17.15 5.88 18.09
CA THR A 189 -17.47 6.22 16.70
C THR A 189 -17.06 7.65 16.42
N PHE A 190 -16.61 7.88 15.19
CA PHE A 190 -16.10 9.17 14.72
C PHE A 190 -17.00 9.69 13.60
N GLU A 191 -17.31 10.97 13.62
CA GLU A 191 -17.93 11.66 12.51
C GLU A 191 -16.91 12.56 11.85
N ALA A 192 -16.67 12.37 10.54
CA ALA A 192 -15.76 13.16 9.73
C ALA A 192 -16.52 13.94 8.68
N GLU A 193 -16.07 15.13 8.38
CA GLU A 193 -16.54 15.98 7.28
C GLU A 193 -15.44 16.13 6.24
N VAL A 194 -15.77 15.98 4.97
CA VAL A 194 -14.88 16.30 3.85
C VAL A 194 -15.27 17.65 3.27
N LYS A 195 -14.27 18.53 3.09
CA LYS A 195 -14.41 19.87 2.53
C LYS A 195 -13.58 20.02 1.26
N CYS A 196 -14.08 20.76 0.30
CA CYS A 196 -13.36 21.21 -0.89
C CYS A 196 -13.37 22.73 -0.93
N ASN A 197 -12.20 23.36 -0.92
CA ASN A 197 -12.05 24.82 -0.85
C ASN A 197 -12.93 25.44 0.25
N SER A 198 -12.85 24.88 1.47
CA SER A 198 -13.62 25.27 2.66
C SER A 198 -15.13 24.98 2.61
N LYS A 199 -15.70 24.55 1.48
CA LYS A 199 -17.12 24.15 1.38
C LYS A 199 -17.29 22.69 1.77
N SER A 200 -18.24 22.40 2.68
CA SER A 200 -18.59 21.03 3.06
C SER A 200 -19.20 20.28 1.88
N LEU A 201 -18.66 19.09 1.57
CA LEU A 201 -19.19 18.20 0.56
C LEU A 201 -20.08 17.11 1.16
N ALA A 202 -19.59 16.42 2.19
CA ALA A 202 -20.33 15.35 2.84
C ALA A 202 -19.79 15.02 4.23
N LYS A 203 -20.58 14.27 5.01
CA LYS A 203 -20.19 13.74 6.32
C LYS A 203 -20.27 12.22 6.35
N GLY A 204 -19.32 11.59 7.04
CA GLY A 204 -19.25 10.14 7.20
C GLY A 204 -19.07 9.73 8.64
N ILE A 205 -19.57 8.56 9.01
CA ILE A 205 -19.43 7.98 10.35
C ILE A 205 -18.69 6.65 10.24
N GLY A 206 -17.76 6.39 11.17
CA GLY A 206 -16.99 5.15 11.19
C GLY A 206 -16.47 4.81 12.59
N LYS A 207 -16.08 3.55 12.79
CA LYS A 207 -15.48 3.05 14.04
C LYS A 207 -14.03 3.49 14.25
N SER A 208 -13.44 4.18 13.29
CA SER A 208 -12.14 4.86 13.40
C SER A 208 -12.17 6.14 12.58
N LYS A 209 -11.25 7.08 12.88
CA LYS A 209 -11.10 8.34 12.12
C LYS A 209 -10.96 8.05 10.63
N LYS A 210 -10.10 7.09 10.26
CA LYS A 210 -9.89 6.65 8.86
C LYS A 210 -11.16 6.15 8.19
N LEU A 211 -11.97 5.33 8.89
CA LEU A 211 -13.24 4.81 8.34
C LEU A 211 -14.29 5.92 8.19
N ALA A 212 -14.35 6.87 9.13
CA ALA A 212 -15.25 8.02 9.04
C ALA A 212 -14.89 8.92 7.85
N GLU A 213 -13.60 9.20 7.63
CA GLU A 213 -13.10 9.96 6.50
C GLU A 213 -13.37 9.26 5.16
N MET A 214 -13.16 7.94 5.08
CA MET A 214 -13.49 7.14 3.90
C MET A 214 -14.98 7.18 3.56
N GLU A 215 -15.84 7.07 4.57
CA GLU A 215 -17.28 7.15 4.39
C GLU A 215 -17.74 8.55 3.96
N ALA A 216 -17.11 9.61 4.48
CA ALA A 216 -17.34 10.98 4.02
C ALA A 216 -16.96 11.15 2.54
N ALA A 217 -15.80 10.62 2.12
CA ALA A 217 -15.37 10.63 0.73
C ALA A 217 -16.32 9.85 -0.19
N ARG A 218 -16.80 8.67 0.24
CA ARG A 218 -17.78 7.86 -0.50
C ARG A 218 -19.06 8.65 -0.77
N LYS A 219 -19.62 9.25 0.28
CA LYS A 219 -20.85 10.05 0.16
C LYS A 219 -20.66 11.29 -0.71
N ALA A 220 -19.50 11.95 -0.61
CA ALA A 220 -19.18 13.07 -1.49
C ALA A 220 -19.17 12.67 -2.97
N LEU A 221 -18.56 11.51 -3.30
CA LEU A 221 -18.56 10.97 -4.66
C LEU A 221 -19.97 10.64 -5.17
N GLU A 222 -20.84 10.11 -4.31
CA GLU A 222 -22.24 9.83 -4.66
C GLU A 222 -23.02 11.12 -4.95
N GLN A 223 -22.83 12.16 -4.14
CA GLN A 223 -23.46 13.47 -4.39
C GLN A 223 -22.96 14.10 -5.69
N ILE A 224 -21.65 14.06 -5.96
CA ILE A 224 -21.08 14.59 -7.21
C ILE A 224 -21.67 13.86 -8.43
N LYS A 225 -21.78 12.51 -8.37
CA LYS A 225 -22.40 11.74 -9.46
C LYS A 225 -23.87 12.09 -9.66
N ARG A 226 -24.60 12.33 -8.57
CA ARG A 226 -26.01 12.71 -8.63
C ARG A 226 -26.17 14.09 -9.29
N TRP A 227 -25.34 15.07 -8.94
CA TRP A 227 -25.35 16.39 -9.57
C TRP A 227 -24.99 16.32 -11.05
N GLU A 228 -23.98 15.56 -11.44
CA GLU A 228 -23.62 15.35 -12.85
C GLU A 228 -24.78 14.71 -13.64
N TYR A 229 -25.49 13.78 -13.03
CA TYR A 229 -26.66 13.15 -13.66
C TYR A 229 -27.83 14.12 -13.79
N GLU A 230 -28.17 14.86 -12.74
CA GLU A 230 -29.24 15.87 -12.74
C GLU A 230 -28.92 17.00 -13.73
N GLU A 231 -27.67 17.46 -13.77
CA GLU A 231 -27.21 18.44 -14.75
C GLU A 231 -27.36 17.92 -16.21
N THR A 232 -26.96 16.65 -16.42
CA THR A 232 -27.10 16.02 -17.75
C THR A 232 -28.57 15.89 -18.17
N LEU A 233 -29.45 15.49 -17.27
CA LEU A 233 -30.91 15.41 -17.51
C LEU A 233 -31.51 16.77 -17.80
N TYR A 234 -31.14 17.76 -17.02
CA TYR A 234 -31.60 19.15 -17.23
C TYR A 234 -31.23 19.66 -18.65
N TYR A 235 -29.96 19.43 -19.06
CA TYR A 235 -29.49 19.82 -20.38
C TYR A 235 -30.12 19.00 -21.50
N THR A 236 -30.35 17.72 -21.31
CA THR A 236 -31.05 16.89 -22.31
C THR A 236 -32.47 17.36 -22.52
N ASN A 237 -33.18 17.68 -21.44
CA ASN A 237 -34.55 18.20 -21.53
C ASN A 237 -34.63 19.57 -22.20
N ILE A 238 -33.70 20.50 -21.94
CA ILE A 238 -33.61 21.78 -22.61
C ILE A 238 -33.33 21.60 -24.10
N CYS A 239 -32.37 20.75 -24.46
CA CYS A 239 -32.05 20.48 -25.86
C CYS A 239 -33.22 19.88 -26.64
N THR A 240 -34.00 19.00 -26.02
CA THR A 240 -35.22 18.42 -26.65
C THR A 240 -36.36 19.42 -26.75
N THR A 241 -36.52 20.33 -25.78
CA THR A 241 -37.61 21.30 -25.75
C THR A 241 -37.36 22.48 -26.70
N PHE A 242 -36.11 22.91 -26.86
CA PHE A 242 -35.75 24.10 -27.62
C PHE A 242 -35.01 23.80 -28.95
N GLY A 243 -34.84 22.54 -29.36
CA GLY A 243 -34.23 22.19 -30.64
C GLY A 243 -32.76 22.60 -30.78
N MET A 244 -32.08 22.93 -29.69
CA MET A 244 -30.68 23.34 -29.68
C MET A 244 -29.73 22.15 -29.73
N SER A 245 -28.70 22.22 -30.58
CA SER A 245 -27.67 21.17 -30.59
C SER A 245 -26.91 21.13 -29.27
N LYS A 246 -26.71 19.93 -28.75
CA LYS A 246 -25.98 19.64 -27.49
C LYS A 246 -24.62 20.37 -27.39
N TRP A 247 -24.00 20.67 -28.54
CA TRP A 247 -22.73 21.37 -28.64
C TRP A 247 -22.81 22.87 -28.33
N LEU A 248 -23.83 23.56 -28.79
CA LEU A 248 -23.98 24.98 -28.54
C LEU A 248 -24.22 25.30 -27.06
N TYR A 249 -24.92 24.42 -26.37
CA TYR A 249 -25.18 24.57 -24.93
C TYR A 249 -23.97 24.33 -24.06
N ILE A 250 -23.15 23.31 -24.39
CA ILE A 250 -21.88 23.04 -23.71
C ILE A 250 -20.90 24.20 -23.86
N LEU A 251 -20.85 24.82 -25.03
CA LEU A 251 -20.08 26.05 -25.29
C LEU A 251 -20.57 27.21 -24.40
N GLN A 252 -21.89 27.44 -24.35
CA GLN A 252 -22.50 28.53 -23.60
C GLN A 252 -22.28 28.34 -22.07
N SER A 253 -22.39 27.11 -21.56
CA SER A 253 -22.18 26.83 -20.15
C SER A 253 -20.69 26.97 -19.73
N LYS A 254 -19.76 26.68 -20.64
CA LYS A 254 -18.34 26.96 -20.44
C LYS A 254 -18.03 28.45 -20.44
N ILE A 255 -18.65 29.21 -21.34
CA ILE A 255 -18.51 30.68 -21.41
C ILE A 255 -19.06 31.34 -20.15
N ASN A 256 -20.25 30.94 -19.68
CA ASN A 256 -20.85 31.51 -18.46
C ASN A 256 -20.04 31.17 -17.18
N LYS A 257 -19.36 30.00 -17.12
CA LYS A 257 -18.44 29.69 -16.02
C LYS A 257 -17.17 30.55 -16.01
N TRP A 258 -16.79 31.12 -17.16
CA TRP A 258 -15.62 32.03 -17.25
C TRP A 258 -16.01 33.48 -16.92
N THR A 259 -17.23 33.90 -17.27
CA THR A 259 -17.72 35.29 -17.03
C THR A 259 -18.16 35.56 -15.59
N THR A 260 -18.49 34.53 -14.80
CA THR A 260 -18.85 34.67 -13.36
C THR A 260 -17.66 34.59 -12.39
N LYS A 261 -16.41 34.56 -12.90
CA LYS A 261 -15.20 34.53 -12.08
C LYS A 261 -14.58 35.90 -11.82
N ASP A 262 -15.06 36.94 -12.45
CA ASP A 262 -14.47 38.30 -12.34
C ASP A 262 -15.29 39.28 -11.47
N ASP A 263 -16.38 38.83 -10.82
CA ASP A 263 -17.14 39.67 -9.88
C ASP A 263 -17.22 38.97 -8.50
N ASN A 264 -16.09 39.01 -7.74
CA ASN A 264 -16.04 39.10 -6.27
C ASN A 264 -14.59 39.14 -5.76
#